data_47539571693f4c722e61070f2dcf5679
#
_entry.id   47539571693f4c722e61070f2dcf5679
#
_cell.length_a   1.000
_cell.length_b   1.000
_cell.length_c   1.000
_cell.angle_alpha   90.00
_cell.angle_beta   90.00
_cell.angle_gamma   90.00
#
_symmetry.space_group_name_H-M   'P 1'
#
loop_
_entity.id
_entity.type
_entity.pdbx_description
1 polymer ?
#
loop_
_entity_poly.entity_id
_entity_poly.type
_entity_poly.pdbx_seq_one_letter_code
_entity_poly.pdbx_strand_id
1 'polypeptide(L)'
;MKEYIKILIITFGCLFFSCEEEVLSIGPVPDSFTKKVLIEEFTGAWCGYCPDGAHRLENTINANNGNVIGVSLHSGDQMSVEHTDYLGSVYQNTGFPSGMVDRIAVSDFYGNLMVSMSRGSWDYFALDQLGKVANCGLAIKSEVSGSKANV
;
A
#
# COMPACT_ATOMS: atom_id res chain seq x y z
N MET A 1 33.40 14.08 -50.62
CA MET A 1 33.18 15.13 -49.61
C MET A 1 31.71 15.31 -49.21
N LYS A 2 30.76 15.39 -50.13
CA LYS A 2 29.34 15.62 -49.79
C LYS A 2 28.69 14.48 -48.97
N GLU A 3 29.06 13.23 -49.20
CA GLU A 3 28.47 12.08 -48.45
C GLU A 3 29.01 11.97 -47.00
N TYR A 4 30.28 12.28 -46.79
CA TYR A 4 30.86 12.27 -45.43
C TYR A 4 30.30 13.39 -44.54
N ILE A 5 29.91 14.53 -45.13
CA ILE A 5 29.27 15.64 -44.43
C ILE A 5 27.86 15.24 -43.94
N LYS A 6 27.11 14.48 -44.76
CA LYS A 6 25.79 13.99 -44.37
C LYS A 6 25.87 12.98 -43.20
N ILE A 7 26.84 12.07 -43.24
CA ILE A 7 27.06 11.09 -42.16
C ILE A 7 27.49 11.81 -40.87
N LEU A 8 28.35 12.82 -40.98
CA LEU A 8 28.82 13.60 -39.83
C LEU A 8 27.67 14.39 -39.16
N ILE A 9 26.74 14.94 -39.96
CA ILE A 9 25.57 15.67 -39.45
C ILE A 9 24.59 14.71 -38.75
N ILE A 10 24.40 13.48 -39.28
CA ILE A 10 23.52 12.48 -38.67
C ILE A 10 24.10 11.97 -37.35
N THR A 11 25.42 11.72 -37.30
CA THR A 11 26.06 11.28 -36.03
C THR A 11 26.11 12.39 -34.98
N PHE A 12 26.25 13.65 -35.37
CA PHE A 12 26.23 14.78 -34.43
C PHE A 12 24.81 15.08 -33.92
N GLY A 13 23.77 14.85 -34.73
CA GLY A 13 22.37 15.02 -34.32
C GLY A 13 21.91 14.02 -33.29
N CYS A 14 22.49 12.80 -33.21
CA CYS A 14 22.14 11.78 -32.22
C CYS A 14 22.73 12.05 -30.81
N LEU A 15 23.69 12.97 -30.69
CA LEU A 15 24.33 13.30 -29.42
C LEU A 15 23.50 14.26 -28.52
N PHE A 16 22.41 14.83 -29.06
CA PHE A 16 21.57 15.78 -28.35
C PHE A 16 20.26 15.19 -27.86
N PHE A 17 20.00 13.87 -27.99
CA PHE A 17 18.97 13.20 -27.22
C PHE A 17 19.50 12.96 -25.82
N SER A 18 19.62 14.02 -25.04
CA SER A 18 19.68 13.97 -23.60
C SER A 18 18.32 13.46 -23.14
N CYS A 19 18.26 12.33 -22.47
CA CYS A 19 17.10 12.02 -21.63
C CYS A 19 16.94 13.17 -20.66
N GLU A 20 15.89 13.97 -20.80
CA GLU A 20 15.44 14.84 -19.73
C GLU A 20 15.07 13.92 -18.56
N GLU A 21 15.79 14.04 -17.45
CA GLU A 21 15.39 13.42 -16.19
C GLU A 21 14.07 14.07 -15.79
N GLU A 22 12.97 13.34 -15.95
CA GLU A 22 11.71 13.75 -15.31
C GLU A 22 11.92 13.68 -13.79
N VAL A 23 12.10 14.84 -13.19
CA VAL A 23 12.04 14.98 -11.73
C VAL A 23 10.58 14.80 -11.37
N LEU A 24 10.20 13.61 -10.91
CA LEU A 24 8.89 13.34 -10.35
C LEU A 24 8.79 14.13 -9.03
N SER A 25 8.35 15.38 -9.11
CA SER A 25 8.06 16.21 -7.95
C SER A 25 6.65 15.90 -7.49
N ILE A 26 6.52 15.22 -6.37
CA ILE A 26 5.24 15.18 -5.65
C ILE A 26 5.01 16.61 -5.14
N GLY A 27 3.85 17.17 -5.45
CA GLY A 27 3.48 18.55 -5.16
C GLY A 27 3.64 18.95 -3.69
N PRO A 28 3.33 20.21 -3.34
CA PRO A 28 3.46 20.68 -1.96
C PRO A 28 2.61 19.83 -1.01
N VAL A 29 3.09 19.68 0.23
CA VAL A 29 2.33 19.00 1.30
C VAL A 29 0.99 19.72 1.45
N PRO A 30 -0.16 19.00 1.38
CA PRO A 30 -1.48 19.58 1.52
C PRO A 30 -1.69 20.19 2.91
N ASP A 31 -2.45 21.28 2.99
CA ASP A 31 -2.85 21.89 4.27
C ASP A 31 -3.95 21.09 4.99
N SER A 32 -4.61 20.18 4.31
CA SER A 32 -5.65 19.30 4.85
C SER A 32 -5.55 17.90 4.28
N PHE A 33 -5.98 16.91 5.06
CA PHE A 33 -5.90 15.50 4.70
C PHE A 33 -7.29 14.85 4.77
N THR A 34 -7.61 14.07 3.75
CA THR A 34 -8.78 13.19 3.77
C THR A 34 -8.47 11.95 4.61
N LYS A 35 -9.42 11.55 5.47
CA LYS A 35 -9.31 10.28 6.21
C LYS A 35 -9.14 9.12 5.24
N LYS A 36 -8.11 8.34 5.48
CA LYS A 36 -7.87 7.05 4.84
C LYS A 36 -7.85 5.96 5.89
N VAL A 37 -8.22 4.75 5.50
CA VAL A 37 -8.27 3.58 6.35
C VAL A 37 -7.27 2.55 5.87
N LEU A 38 -6.51 1.99 6.77
CA LEU A 38 -5.58 0.90 6.50
C LEU A 38 -6.22 -0.44 6.90
N ILE A 39 -6.24 -1.39 5.98
CA ILE A 39 -6.56 -2.80 6.27
C ILE A 39 -5.29 -3.62 6.10
N GLU A 40 -4.86 -4.28 7.17
CA GLU A 40 -3.71 -5.17 7.20
C GLU A 40 -4.21 -6.61 7.28
N GLU A 41 -4.15 -7.35 6.16
CA GLU A 41 -4.61 -8.73 6.07
C GLU A 41 -3.48 -9.70 6.42
N PHE A 42 -3.66 -10.54 7.42
CA PHE A 42 -2.82 -11.70 7.67
C PHE A 42 -3.17 -12.81 6.68
N THR A 43 -2.20 -13.23 5.86
CA THR A 43 -2.37 -14.15 4.76
C THR A 43 -1.18 -15.11 4.62
N GLY A 44 -1.26 -16.04 3.69
CA GLY A 44 -0.17 -16.94 3.33
C GLY A 44 -0.48 -17.74 2.07
N ALA A 45 0.53 -18.04 1.26
CA ALA A 45 0.38 -18.78 0.01
C ALA A 45 -0.16 -20.22 0.22
N TRP A 46 0.01 -20.77 1.41
CA TRP A 46 -0.50 -22.08 1.83
C TRP A 46 -1.98 -22.05 2.24
N CYS A 47 -2.58 -20.88 2.45
CA CYS A 47 -3.87 -20.70 3.06
C CYS A 47 -5.01 -20.84 2.05
N GLY A 48 -5.78 -21.90 2.12
CA GLY A 48 -6.87 -22.19 1.18
C GLY A 48 -8.06 -21.20 1.21
N TYR A 49 -8.23 -20.46 2.31
CA TYR A 49 -9.29 -19.44 2.45
C TYR A 49 -8.83 -18.02 2.19
N CYS A 50 -7.52 -17.79 2.06
CA CYS A 50 -6.96 -16.46 1.86
C CYS A 50 -7.30 -15.83 0.49
N PRO A 51 -7.52 -16.59 -0.61
CA PRO A 51 -8.03 -15.98 -1.83
C PRO A 51 -9.38 -15.26 -1.66
N ASP A 52 -10.30 -15.76 -0.82
CA ASP A 52 -11.55 -15.06 -0.49
C ASP A 52 -11.26 -13.78 0.35
N GLY A 53 -10.26 -13.83 1.24
CA GLY A 53 -9.81 -12.65 1.98
C GLY A 53 -9.28 -11.55 1.05
N ALA A 54 -8.36 -11.90 0.16
CA ALA A 54 -7.80 -10.98 -0.83
C ALA A 54 -8.88 -10.37 -1.73
N HIS A 55 -9.85 -11.17 -2.19
CA HIS A 55 -10.98 -10.66 -2.98
C HIS A 55 -11.85 -9.67 -2.21
N ARG A 56 -12.14 -9.92 -0.92
CA ARG A 56 -12.87 -8.98 -0.07
C ARG A 56 -12.11 -7.69 0.17
N LEU A 57 -10.81 -7.79 0.42
CA LEU A 57 -9.93 -6.63 0.57
C LEU A 57 -9.94 -5.77 -0.69
N GLU A 58 -9.76 -6.38 -1.86
CA GLU A 58 -9.81 -5.70 -3.16
C GLU A 58 -11.16 -5.02 -3.40
N ASN A 59 -12.27 -5.71 -3.14
CA ASN A 59 -13.61 -5.13 -3.25
C ASN A 59 -13.79 -3.92 -2.34
N THR A 60 -13.31 -4.00 -1.09
CA THR A 60 -13.39 -2.88 -0.14
C THR A 60 -12.56 -1.70 -0.60
N ILE A 61 -11.36 -1.91 -1.14
CA ILE A 61 -10.51 -0.87 -1.73
C ILE A 61 -11.22 -0.20 -2.91
N ASN A 62 -11.72 -0.99 -3.86
CA ASN A 62 -12.35 -0.50 -5.09
C ASN A 62 -13.64 0.28 -4.82
N ALA A 63 -14.44 -0.16 -3.84
CA ALA A 63 -15.67 0.52 -3.45
C ALA A 63 -15.46 1.89 -2.78
N ASN A 64 -14.25 2.18 -2.29
CA ASN A 64 -13.97 3.38 -1.49
C ASN A 64 -13.03 4.40 -2.18
N ASN A 65 -12.91 4.34 -3.52
CA ASN A 65 -12.22 5.35 -4.34
C ASN A 65 -10.80 5.70 -3.83
N GLY A 66 -10.01 4.70 -3.41
CA GLY A 66 -8.65 4.89 -2.91
C GLY A 66 -8.54 5.49 -1.51
N ASN A 67 -9.63 5.56 -0.75
CA ASN A 67 -9.61 5.96 0.66
C ASN A 67 -9.39 4.76 1.61
N VAL A 68 -9.42 3.54 1.10
CA VAL A 68 -8.99 2.33 1.81
C VAL A 68 -7.69 1.85 1.19
N ILE A 69 -6.71 1.57 2.03
CA ILE A 69 -5.39 1.04 1.66
C ILE A 69 -5.31 -0.37 2.22
N GLY A 70 -4.98 -1.35 1.38
CA GLY A 70 -4.80 -2.73 1.77
C GLY A 70 -3.33 -3.12 1.78
N VAL A 71 -2.93 -3.87 2.79
CA VAL A 71 -1.59 -4.47 2.90
C VAL A 71 -1.74 -5.94 3.27
N SER A 72 -1.11 -6.83 2.50
CA SER A 72 -1.07 -8.26 2.81
C SER A 72 0.18 -8.59 3.61
N LEU A 73 -0.03 -9.09 4.82
CA LEU A 73 1.00 -9.54 5.76
C LEU A 73 1.15 -11.05 5.62
N HIS A 74 2.13 -11.47 4.83
CA HIS A 74 2.41 -12.89 4.59
C HIS A 74 3.08 -13.55 5.77
N SER A 75 2.63 -14.73 6.17
CA SER A 75 3.22 -15.56 7.22
C SER A 75 3.42 -17.00 6.74
N GLY A 76 4.58 -17.59 7.06
CA GLY A 76 4.89 -18.98 6.77
C GLY A 76 5.11 -19.32 5.30
N ASP A 77 5.45 -18.36 4.46
CA ASP A 77 5.78 -18.53 3.04
C ASP A 77 6.98 -17.68 2.61
N GLN A 78 7.31 -17.68 1.31
CA GLN A 78 8.48 -16.98 0.78
C GLN A 78 8.36 -15.44 0.81
N MET A 79 7.14 -14.91 1.02
CA MET A 79 6.88 -13.47 1.12
C MET A 79 6.82 -13.00 2.58
N SER A 80 7.00 -13.92 3.54
CA SER A 80 6.98 -13.60 4.96
C SER A 80 8.17 -12.73 5.35
N VAL A 81 7.91 -11.77 6.24
CA VAL A 81 8.93 -10.93 6.86
C VAL A 81 8.81 -11.03 8.39
N GLU A 82 9.91 -10.82 9.09
CA GLU A 82 9.96 -10.90 10.56
C GLU A 82 8.87 -10.08 11.24
N HIS A 83 8.56 -8.91 10.71
CA HIS A 83 7.54 -8.01 11.25
C HIS A 83 6.13 -8.58 11.22
N THR A 84 5.80 -9.47 10.29
CA THR A 84 4.49 -10.11 10.21
C THR A 84 4.21 -10.98 11.42
N ASP A 85 5.17 -11.81 11.81
CA ASP A 85 5.04 -12.70 12.95
C ASP A 85 4.97 -11.91 14.26
N TYR A 86 5.77 -10.83 14.36
CA TYR A 86 5.69 -9.89 15.48
C TYR A 86 4.30 -9.25 15.59
N LEU A 87 3.75 -8.71 14.52
CA LEU A 87 2.41 -8.11 14.51
C LEU A 87 1.33 -9.15 14.83
N GLY A 88 1.43 -10.37 14.28
CA GLY A 88 0.53 -11.47 14.59
C GLY A 88 0.50 -11.80 16.08
N SER A 89 1.66 -11.80 16.73
CA SER A 89 1.78 -12.02 18.18
C SER A 89 1.19 -10.87 19.00
N VAL A 90 1.55 -9.62 18.67
CA VAL A 90 1.09 -8.42 19.40
C VAL A 90 -0.41 -8.26 19.33
N TYR A 91 -1.01 -8.49 18.16
CA TYR A 91 -2.45 -8.33 17.95
C TYR A 91 -3.23 -9.64 18.08
N GLN A 92 -2.60 -10.67 18.61
CA GLN A 92 -3.21 -11.97 18.95
C GLN A 92 -3.95 -12.58 17.74
N ASN A 93 -3.28 -12.59 16.58
CA ASN A 93 -3.85 -13.23 15.41
C ASN A 93 -4.04 -14.73 15.63
N THR A 94 -5.27 -15.22 15.51
CA THR A 94 -5.64 -16.62 15.78
C THR A 94 -6.02 -17.39 14.51
N GLY A 95 -5.97 -16.77 13.33
CA GLY A 95 -6.40 -17.45 12.10
C GLY A 95 -6.07 -16.72 10.81
N PHE A 96 -6.27 -17.41 9.70
CA PHE A 96 -6.02 -16.92 8.34
C PHE A 96 -7.19 -17.25 7.41
N PRO A 97 -7.69 -16.31 6.58
CA PRO A 97 -7.34 -14.91 6.61
C PRO A 97 -8.01 -14.20 7.80
N SER A 98 -7.30 -13.30 8.39
CA SER A 98 -7.81 -12.34 9.35
C SER A 98 -7.16 -10.98 9.08
N GLY A 99 -7.64 -9.91 9.70
CA GLY A 99 -7.04 -8.61 9.43
C GLY A 99 -7.37 -7.57 10.48
N MET A 100 -6.64 -6.47 10.40
CA MET A 100 -6.81 -5.31 11.27
C MET A 100 -7.29 -4.14 10.43
N VAL A 101 -8.26 -3.40 10.92
CA VAL A 101 -8.76 -2.16 10.29
C VAL A 101 -8.31 -0.99 11.18
N ASP A 102 -7.41 -0.13 10.70
CA ASP A 102 -6.79 0.96 11.48
C ASP A 102 -6.29 0.49 12.87
N ARG A 103 -6.06 -0.79 13.06
CA ARG A 103 -5.70 -1.45 14.34
C ARG A 103 -6.62 -1.09 15.48
N ILE A 104 -7.91 -0.84 15.21
CA ILE A 104 -8.91 -0.59 16.24
C ILE A 104 -9.21 -1.88 17.01
N ALA A 105 -9.48 -1.73 18.30
CA ALA A 105 -10.01 -2.83 19.10
C ALA A 105 -11.55 -2.88 18.96
N VAL A 106 -12.07 -4.07 18.66
CA VAL A 106 -13.51 -4.35 18.56
C VAL A 106 -13.87 -5.47 19.51
N SER A 107 -15.12 -5.52 19.97
CA SER A 107 -15.60 -6.62 20.79
C SER A 107 -16.10 -7.78 19.93
N ASP A 108 -15.68 -8.99 20.25
CA ASP A 108 -16.29 -10.20 19.71
C ASP A 108 -17.70 -10.45 20.30
N PHE A 109 -18.33 -11.54 19.88
CA PHE A 109 -19.65 -11.94 20.36
C PHE A 109 -19.70 -12.20 21.88
N TYR A 110 -18.57 -12.57 22.48
CA TYR A 110 -18.44 -12.86 23.91
C TYR A 110 -17.98 -11.65 24.73
N GLY A 111 -17.77 -10.48 24.08
CA GLY A 111 -17.31 -9.26 24.74
C GLY A 111 -15.79 -9.15 24.89
N ASN A 112 -15.01 -10.09 24.34
CA ASN A 112 -13.55 -9.97 24.36
C ASN A 112 -13.09 -8.93 23.33
N LEU A 113 -12.11 -8.12 23.70
CA LEU A 113 -11.49 -7.18 22.77
C LEU A 113 -10.52 -7.91 21.85
N MET A 114 -10.68 -7.68 20.56
CA MET A 114 -9.79 -8.19 19.51
C MET A 114 -9.41 -7.07 18.55
N VAL A 115 -8.21 -7.11 17.99
CA VAL A 115 -7.76 -6.19 16.92
C VAL A 115 -7.74 -6.92 15.58
N SER A 116 -7.28 -8.18 15.58
CA SER A 116 -7.34 -9.04 14.41
C SER A 116 -8.74 -9.65 14.30
N MET A 117 -9.45 -9.34 13.22
CA MET A 117 -10.85 -9.72 13.02
C MET A 117 -11.04 -10.55 11.73
N SER A 118 -12.17 -11.26 11.67
CA SER A 118 -12.55 -12.02 10.48
C SER A 118 -12.77 -11.12 9.27
N ARG A 119 -12.39 -11.62 8.08
CA ARG A 119 -12.55 -10.95 6.78
C ARG A 119 -13.98 -10.49 6.46
N GLY A 120 -14.98 -11.11 7.07
CA GLY A 120 -16.39 -10.72 6.89
C GLY A 120 -16.79 -9.40 7.55
N SER A 121 -15.89 -8.80 8.34
CA SER A 121 -16.14 -7.55 9.06
C SER A 121 -15.33 -6.36 8.53
N TRP A 122 -14.41 -6.57 7.61
CA TRP A 122 -13.48 -5.53 7.17
C TRP A 122 -14.16 -4.34 6.51
N ASP A 123 -15.10 -4.59 5.61
CA ASP A 123 -15.88 -3.55 4.92
C ASP A 123 -16.68 -2.69 5.89
N TYR A 124 -17.37 -3.32 6.84
CA TYR A 124 -18.14 -2.62 7.86
C TYR A 124 -17.27 -1.68 8.71
N PHE A 125 -16.16 -2.20 9.26
CA PHE A 125 -15.28 -1.37 10.08
C PHE A 125 -14.49 -0.35 9.27
N ALA A 126 -14.17 -0.64 8.01
CA ALA A 126 -13.55 0.34 7.12
C ALA A 126 -14.49 1.53 6.87
N LEU A 127 -15.76 1.30 6.60
CA LEU A 127 -16.77 2.36 6.44
C LEU A 127 -16.98 3.16 7.73
N ASP A 128 -17.03 2.50 8.89
CA ASP A 128 -17.09 3.18 10.18
C ASP A 128 -15.88 4.10 10.41
N GLN A 129 -14.67 3.63 10.08
CA GLN A 129 -13.46 4.44 10.26
C GLN A 129 -13.33 5.57 9.22
N LEU A 130 -13.80 5.38 7.99
CA LEU A 130 -13.86 6.45 6.99
C LEU A 130 -14.77 7.60 7.42
N GLY A 131 -15.79 7.32 8.23
CA GLY A 131 -16.68 8.34 8.82
C GLY A 131 -16.03 9.16 9.95
N LYS A 132 -14.83 8.81 10.42
CA LYS A 132 -14.13 9.55 11.48
C LYS A 132 -13.31 10.71 10.90
N VAL A 133 -12.89 11.62 11.78
CA VAL A 133 -11.97 12.70 11.42
C VAL A 133 -10.55 12.14 11.31
N ALA A 134 -9.79 12.60 10.33
CA ALA A 134 -8.35 12.31 10.26
C ALA A 134 -7.61 13.08 11.35
N ASN A 135 -7.03 12.36 12.32
CA ASN A 135 -6.30 12.97 13.43
C ASN A 135 -4.88 13.43 13.04
N CYS A 136 -4.35 12.92 11.95
CA CYS A 136 -3.04 13.31 11.40
C CYS A 136 -3.05 13.16 9.88
N GLY A 137 -2.11 13.83 9.23
CA GLY A 137 -1.81 13.67 7.82
C GLY A 137 -0.39 13.17 7.62
N LEU A 138 -0.18 12.34 6.62
CA LEU A 138 1.14 11.88 6.19
C LEU A 138 1.36 12.33 4.75
N ALA A 139 2.52 12.88 4.49
CA ALA A 139 2.97 13.20 3.14
C ALA A 139 4.42 12.74 2.97
N ILE A 140 4.72 12.22 1.79
CA ILE A 140 6.05 11.81 1.41
C ILE A 140 6.47 12.69 0.23
N LYS A 141 7.63 13.32 0.34
CA LYS A 141 8.27 13.99 -0.78
C LYS A 141 9.46 13.16 -1.22
N SER A 142 9.52 12.82 -2.49
CA SER A 142 10.67 12.12 -3.06
C SER A 142 11.22 12.88 -4.26
N GLU A 143 12.53 12.85 -4.43
CA GLU A 143 13.23 13.37 -5.60
C GLU A 143 14.08 12.26 -6.18
N VAL A 144 13.94 12.00 -7.48
CA VAL A 144 14.73 11.01 -8.18
C VAL A 144 15.78 11.74 -9.03
N SER A 145 17.05 11.38 -8.86
CA SER A 145 18.17 11.88 -9.67
C SER A 145 19.02 10.71 -10.14
N GLY A 146 18.95 10.42 -11.42
CA GLY A 146 19.58 9.24 -12.02
C GLY A 146 19.03 7.94 -11.42
N SER A 147 19.91 7.11 -10.83
CA SER A 147 19.54 5.85 -10.17
C SER A 147 19.27 5.98 -8.65
N LYS A 148 19.26 7.20 -8.11
CA LYS A 148 19.08 7.46 -6.67
C LYS A 148 17.76 8.15 -6.42
N ALA A 149 17.03 7.65 -5.41
CA ALA A 149 15.84 8.29 -4.87
C ALA A 149 16.16 8.84 -3.46
N ASN A 150 15.82 10.10 -3.22
CA ASN A 150 15.84 10.72 -1.90
C ASN A 150 14.39 10.87 -1.43
N VAL A 151 14.11 10.45 -0.19
CA VAL A 151 12.77 10.45 0.43
C VAL A 151 12.80 11.32 1.69
#